data_dc25e314805175de7f774221e3e2bf52
#
_entry.id   dc25e314805175de7f774221e3e2bf52
#
_cell.length_a   1.000
_cell.length_b   1.000
_cell.length_c   1.000
_cell.angle_alpha   90.00
_cell.angle_beta   90.00
_cell.angle_gamma   90.00
#
_symmetry.space_group_name_H-M   'P 1'
#
loop_
_entity.id
_entity.type
_entity.pdbx_description
1 polymer ?
#
loop_
_entity_poly.entity_id
_entity_poly.type
_entity_poly.pdbx_seq_one_letter_code
_entity_poly.pdbx_strand_id
1 'polypeptide(L)'
;EICACLVGSEMCIRDSHYLNFFTNMGRVYRLKAYEIPEAGRTARGTAIVNLLQLAPGEKITAMIPIREYSDDKNLFMVTKTGIVKKTPLMEFSNVRKNGLTAINLREEDELIEVKITDSSSEIFLVTKQGMCIRFQETDVRATGRASMGVIGMNLSPGDEIIGMQLQTQGSDLLIVSENGMGKRTNMDEFTVQKRGGKGVKCYKIVEKTGDVVGAKAVNDDNEIMMITTEGIIIQLRVQDISTLSRITSGVKLINLDEGVKVAQIAKVREKLSNGDHEFDNLEEAMEEVAQESVSEDEEETEENLIFPTEENEDDE
;
A
#
# COMPACT_ATOMS: atom_id res chain seq x y z
N GLU A 1 -13.28 -4.47 4.38
CA GLU A 1 -11.94 -5.07 4.58
C GLU A 1 -10.93 -4.69 3.46
N ILE A 2 -11.38 -4.22 2.28
CA ILE A 2 -10.48 -3.82 1.18
C ILE A 2 -9.95 -2.40 1.36
N CYS A 3 -10.68 -1.52 2.04
CA CYS A 3 -10.29 -0.12 2.23
C CYS A 3 -8.91 0.07 2.86
N ALA A 4 -8.53 -0.78 3.81
CA ALA A 4 -7.24 -0.63 4.48
C ALA A 4 -6.04 -1.02 3.60
N CYS A 5 -6.22 -1.93 2.63
CA CYS A 5 -5.17 -2.28 1.66
C CYS A 5 -4.99 -1.22 0.56
N LEU A 6 -6.04 -0.41 0.29
CA LEU A 6 -6.01 0.66 -0.72
C LEU A 6 -5.51 1.98 -0.13
N VAL A 7 -5.70 2.19 1.17
CA VAL A 7 -5.21 3.37 1.87
C VAL A 7 -3.72 3.20 2.16
N GLY A 8 -2.89 4.02 1.54
CA GLY A 8 -1.44 4.00 1.70
C GLY A 8 -0.64 3.39 0.54
N SER A 9 -1.28 3.12 -0.60
CA SER A 9 -0.53 2.84 -1.84
C SER A 9 0.15 4.12 -2.32
N GLU A 10 1.47 4.16 -2.29
CA GLU A 10 2.28 5.33 -2.68
C GLU A 10 2.29 5.61 -4.19
N MET A 11 1.56 4.84 -4.99
CA MET A 11 1.59 4.90 -6.45
C MET A 11 0.24 5.30 -7.02
N CYS A 12 0.23 6.31 -7.90
CA CYS A 12 -0.93 6.58 -8.76
C CYS A 12 -1.20 5.37 -9.64
N ILE A 13 -2.38 4.78 -9.51
CA ILE A 13 -2.81 3.65 -10.31
C ILE A 13 -3.34 4.21 -11.63
N ARG A 14 -2.72 3.81 -12.75
CA ARG A 14 -3.21 4.07 -14.10
C ARG A 14 -3.92 2.83 -14.64
N ASP A 15 -4.76 2.99 -15.61
CA ASP A 15 -5.57 1.91 -16.23
C ASP A 15 -4.73 0.71 -16.69
N SER A 16 -3.51 0.97 -17.15
CA SER A 16 -2.58 -0.06 -17.62
C SER A 16 -1.84 -0.84 -16.51
N HIS A 17 -1.94 -0.39 -15.24
CA HIS A 17 -1.24 -1.04 -14.15
C HIS A 17 -1.87 -2.40 -13.81
N TYR A 18 -1.03 -3.33 -13.36
CA TYR A 18 -1.49 -4.57 -12.77
C TYR A 18 -1.70 -4.41 -11.27
N LEU A 19 -2.79 -4.95 -10.77
CA LEU A 19 -3.10 -5.03 -9.34
C LEU A 19 -2.96 -6.49 -8.92
N ASN A 20 -1.98 -6.78 -8.09
CA ASN A 20 -1.78 -8.11 -7.51
C ASN A 20 -2.40 -8.16 -6.12
N PHE A 21 -3.42 -9.00 -5.97
CA PHE A 21 -4.15 -9.20 -4.72
C PHE A 21 -3.65 -10.47 -4.05
N PHE A 22 -3.08 -10.33 -2.86
CA PHE A 22 -2.60 -11.44 -2.05
C PHE A 22 -3.65 -11.79 -1.00
N THR A 23 -3.80 -13.07 -0.71
CA THR A 23 -4.80 -13.57 0.22
C THR A 23 -4.18 -14.21 1.45
N ASN A 24 -4.97 -14.30 2.53
CA ASN A 24 -4.57 -14.98 3.77
C ASN A 24 -4.18 -16.45 3.55
N MET A 25 -4.68 -17.08 2.48
CA MET A 25 -4.34 -18.46 2.10
C MET A 25 -3.04 -18.57 1.27
N GLY A 26 -2.26 -17.48 1.16
CA GLY A 26 -0.98 -17.47 0.44
C GLY A 26 -1.11 -17.56 -1.07
N ARG A 27 -2.24 -17.14 -1.63
CA ARG A 27 -2.47 -17.06 -3.07
C ARG A 27 -2.37 -15.62 -3.56
N VAL A 28 -2.13 -15.46 -4.86
CA VAL A 28 -2.14 -14.17 -5.55
C VAL A 28 -3.07 -14.23 -6.76
N TYR A 29 -3.87 -13.20 -6.92
CA TYR A 29 -4.72 -12.94 -8.08
C TYR A 29 -4.26 -11.64 -8.73
N ARG A 30 -4.45 -11.52 -10.04
CA ARG A 30 -4.07 -10.33 -10.79
C ARG A 30 -5.23 -9.83 -11.63
N LEU A 31 -5.46 -8.53 -11.55
CA LEU A 31 -6.33 -7.78 -12.45
C LEU A 31 -5.55 -6.63 -13.08
N LYS A 32 -5.98 -6.17 -14.24
CA LYS A 32 -5.60 -4.85 -14.73
C LYS A 32 -6.54 -3.80 -14.13
N ALA A 33 -6.04 -2.58 -13.90
CA ALA A 33 -6.84 -1.54 -13.26
C ALA A 33 -8.14 -1.28 -14.02
N TYR A 34 -8.11 -1.29 -15.35
CA TYR A 34 -9.29 -1.10 -16.19
C TYR A 34 -10.34 -2.24 -16.10
N GLU A 35 -10.00 -3.40 -15.55
CA GLU A 35 -10.95 -4.50 -15.32
C GLU A 35 -11.83 -4.25 -14.08
N ILE A 36 -11.51 -3.21 -13.28
CA ILE A 36 -12.31 -2.81 -12.13
C ILE A 36 -13.38 -1.84 -12.62
N PRO A 37 -14.67 -2.12 -12.35
CA PRO A 37 -15.75 -1.24 -12.77
C PRO A 37 -15.63 0.16 -12.15
N GLU A 38 -15.78 1.18 -12.97
CA GLU A 38 -15.89 2.57 -12.50
C GLU A 38 -17.15 2.78 -11.68
N ALA A 39 -17.06 3.55 -10.61
CA ALA A 39 -18.18 3.84 -9.74
C ALA A 39 -18.06 5.24 -9.13
N GLY A 40 -19.17 5.98 -9.09
CA GLY A 40 -19.24 7.28 -8.45
C GLY A 40 -19.07 7.18 -6.91
N ARG A 41 -18.81 8.30 -6.24
CA ARG A 41 -18.58 8.38 -4.79
C ARG A 41 -19.73 7.80 -3.95
N THR A 42 -20.96 7.91 -4.43
CA THR A 42 -22.17 7.45 -3.76
C THR A 42 -22.60 6.04 -4.17
N ALA A 43 -21.87 5.41 -5.09
CA ALA A 43 -22.18 4.07 -5.56
C ALA A 43 -21.89 3.02 -4.48
N ARG A 44 -22.70 1.96 -4.46
CA ARG A 44 -22.58 0.87 -3.50
C ARG A 44 -21.29 0.03 -3.68
N GLY A 45 -20.63 0.16 -4.83
CA GLY A 45 -19.45 -0.62 -5.20
C GLY A 45 -19.78 -2.08 -5.57
N THR A 46 -18.78 -2.77 -6.08
CA THR A 46 -18.84 -4.18 -6.44
C THR A 46 -18.01 -5.02 -5.47
N ALA A 47 -18.60 -6.09 -4.95
CA ALA A 47 -17.85 -6.98 -4.05
C ALA A 47 -16.68 -7.64 -4.80
N ILE A 48 -15.51 -7.67 -4.18
CA ILE A 48 -14.29 -8.20 -4.78
C ILE A 48 -14.40 -9.67 -5.22
N VAL A 49 -15.22 -10.46 -4.54
CA VAL A 49 -15.50 -11.85 -4.91
C VAL A 49 -16.15 -12.00 -6.30
N ASN A 50 -16.74 -10.92 -6.83
CA ASN A 50 -17.29 -10.89 -8.19
C ASN A 50 -16.20 -10.62 -9.25
N LEU A 51 -15.05 -10.10 -8.83
CA LEU A 51 -13.91 -9.80 -9.71
C LEU A 51 -12.84 -10.90 -9.64
N LEU A 52 -12.66 -11.49 -8.45
CA LEU A 52 -11.66 -12.53 -8.18
C LEU A 52 -12.34 -13.83 -7.79
N GLN A 53 -11.85 -14.96 -8.32
CA GLN A 53 -12.34 -16.29 -7.98
C GLN A 53 -11.78 -16.75 -6.63
N LEU A 54 -12.21 -16.09 -5.55
CA LEU A 54 -11.77 -16.43 -4.20
C LEU A 54 -12.41 -17.72 -3.70
N ALA A 55 -11.66 -18.52 -2.96
CA ALA A 55 -12.17 -19.70 -2.29
C ALA A 55 -13.00 -19.31 -1.04
N PRO A 56 -13.88 -20.19 -0.54
CA PRO A 56 -14.59 -19.95 0.71
C PRO A 56 -13.62 -19.67 1.86
N GLY A 57 -13.84 -18.57 2.60
CA GLY A 57 -12.96 -18.14 3.71
C GLY A 57 -11.67 -17.43 3.27
N GLU A 58 -11.41 -17.32 1.97
CA GLU A 58 -10.25 -16.59 1.44
C GLU A 58 -10.51 -15.07 1.52
N LYS A 59 -9.55 -14.33 2.11
CA LYS A 59 -9.62 -12.88 2.32
C LYS A 59 -8.39 -12.21 1.73
N ILE A 60 -8.56 -11.02 1.16
CA ILE A 60 -7.44 -10.23 0.68
C ILE A 60 -6.73 -9.60 1.88
N THR A 61 -5.42 -9.78 1.96
CA THR A 61 -4.57 -9.23 3.02
C THR A 61 -3.64 -8.13 2.52
N ALA A 62 -3.30 -8.14 1.22
CA ALA A 62 -2.50 -7.09 0.61
C ALA A 62 -2.88 -6.87 -0.86
N MET A 63 -2.81 -5.64 -1.32
CA MET A 63 -2.90 -5.25 -2.73
C MET A 63 -1.64 -4.50 -3.12
N ILE A 64 -0.98 -4.99 -4.17
CA ILE A 64 0.27 -4.40 -4.68
C ILE A 64 0.04 -3.92 -6.10
N PRO A 65 0.05 -2.61 -6.36
CA PRO A 65 0.03 -2.07 -7.71
C PRO A 65 1.40 -2.25 -8.36
N ILE A 66 1.43 -2.80 -9.57
CA ILE A 66 2.66 -3.07 -10.32
C ILE A 66 2.56 -2.35 -11.65
N ARG A 67 3.46 -1.38 -11.88
CA ARG A 67 3.57 -0.68 -13.14
C ARG A 67 4.28 -1.58 -14.17
N GLU A 68 5.41 -2.14 -13.75
CA GLU A 68 6.28 -2.97 -14.55
C GLU A 68 6.92 -4.05 -13.70
N TYR A 69 7.06 -5.25 -14.27
CA TYR A 69 7.79 -6.34 -13.65
C TYR A 69 9.27 -6.18 -13.96
N SER A 70 10.11 -6.12 -12.93
CA SER A 70 11.56 -5.93 -13.05
C SER A 70 12.32 -6.96 -12.22
N ASP A 71 13.54 -7.27 -12.63
CA ASP A 71 14.39 -8.29 -12.00
C ASP A 71 15.06 -7.80 -10.70
N ASP A 72 15.12 -6.47 -10.50
CA ASP A 72 15.72 -5.83 -9.34
C ASP A 72 14.79 -5.78 -8.11
N LYS A 73 13.51 -6.11 -8.28
CA LYS A 73 12.50 -6.06 -7.22
C LYS A 73 12.09 -7.45 -6.76
N ASN A 74 11.74 -7.49 -5.48
CA ASN A 74 11.25 -8.70 -4.84
C ASN A 74 9.90 -8.42 -4.15
N LEU A 75 9.13 -9.46 -3.93
CA LEU A 75 8.01 -9.45 -3.00
C LEU A 75 8.46 -10.09 -1.69
N PHE A 76 8.42 -9.31 -0.64
CA PHE A 76 8.68 -9.77 0.71
C PHE A 76 7.35 -10.04 1.41
N MET A 77 7.18 -11.24 1.93
CA MET A 77 5.95 -11.76 2.52
C MET A 77 6.18 -12.14 3.97
N VAL A 78 5.18 -11.94 4.80
CA VAL A 78 5.21 -12.36 6.20
C VAL A 78 3.92 -13.05 6.59
N THR A 79 4.05 -14.13 7.36
CA THR A 79 2.91 -14.89 7.89
C THR A 79 2.66 -14.57 9.36
N LYS A 80 1.48 -14.91 9.83
CA LYS A 80 1.02 -14.72 11.19
C LYS A 80 1.94 -15.42 12.23
N THR A 81 2.49 -16.59 11.89
CA THR A 81 3.38 -17.36 12.74
C THR A 81 4.86 -16.91 12.67
N GLY A 82 5.16 -15.81 11.95
CA GLY A 82 6.51 -15.25 11.91
C GLY A 82 7.42 -15.85 10.83
N ILE A 83 6.86 -16.55 9.85
CA ILE A 83 7.59 -16.99 8.67
C ILE A 83 7.70 -15.83 7.70
N VAL A 84 8.87 -15.66 7.09
CA VAL A 84 9.13 -14.67 6.05
C VAL A 84 9.62 -15.32 4.78
N LYS A 85 9.31 -14.72 3.66
CA LYS A 85 9.72 -15.20 2.35
C LYS A 85 10.02 -14.03 1.43
N LYS A 86 11.08 -14.17 0.65
CA LYS A 86 11.42 -13.25 -0.44
C LYS A 86 11.34 -14.01 -1.76
N THR A 87 10.63 -13.43 -2.74
CA THR A 87 10.46 -14.03 -4.08
C THR A 87 10.65 -12.93 -5.13
N PRO A 88 11.45 -13.15 -6.19
CA PRO A 88 11.61 -12.18 -7.26
C PRO A 88 10.26 -11.78 -7.86
N LEU A 89 10.09 -10.48 -8.15
CA LEU A 89 8.83 -9.94 -8.69
C LEU A 89 8.46 -10.58 -10.03
N MET A 90 9.46 -10.90 -10.85
CA MET A 90 9.30 -11.56 -12.16
C MET A 90 8.57 -12.91 -12.09
N GLU A 91 8.68 -13.62 -10.96
CA GLU A 91 7.94 -14.88 -10.74
C GLU A 91 6.43 -14.72 -10.81
N PHE A 92 5.93 -13.48 -10.67
CA PHE A 92 4.52 -13.12 -10.69
C PHE A 92 4.07 -12.43 -11.98
N SER A 93 4.93 -12.37 -13.00
CA SER A 93 4.60 -11.76 -14.30
C SER A 93 3.46 -12.50 -15.05
N ASN A 94 3.25 -13.78 -14.78
CA ASN A 94 2.24 -14.62 -15.40
C ASN A 94 1.29 -15.22 -14.36
N VAL A 95 0.41 -14.41 -13.79
CA VAL A 95 -0.64 -14.88 -12.88
C VAL A 95 -1.92 -15.19 -13.68
N ARG A 96 -2.46 -16.41 -13.51
CA ARG A 96 -3.69 -16.86 -14.16
C ARG A 96 -4.92 -16.30 -13.41
N LYS A 97 -6.08 -16.22 -14.09
CA LYS A 97 -7.34 -15.73 -13.51
C LYS A 97 -7.80 -16.50 -12.27
N ASN A 98 -7.53 -17.79 -12.19
CA ASN A 98 -7.86 -18.65 -11.03
C ASN A 98 -6.85 -18.54 -9.89
N GLY A 99 -5.96 -17.56 -9.94
CA GLY A 99 -4.94 -17.33 -8.93
C GLY A 99 -3.73 -18.26 -9.03
N LEU A 100 -2.72 -17.97 -8.25
CA LEU A 100 -1.44 -18.65 -8.21
C LEU A 100 -0.95 -18.74 -6.77
N THR A 101 -0.28 -19.81 -6.40
CA THR A 101 0.36 -19.91 -5.07
C THR A 101 1.55 -18.95 -5.01
N ALA A 102 1.52 -18.05 -4.02
CA ALA A 102 2.60 -17.11 -3.73
C ALA A 102 3.53 -17.64 -2.64
N ILE A 103 2.97 -18.33 -1.65
CA ILE A 103 3.68 -18.99 -0.56
C ILE A 103 2.92 -20.25 -0.13
N ASN A 104 3.64 -21.32 0.17
CA ASN A 104 3.05 -22.48 0.82
C ASN A 104 3.01 -22.22 2.33
N LEU A 105 1.81 -22.10 2.86
CA LEU A 105 1.58 -21.89 4.28
C LEU A 105 1.68 -23.22 5.06
N ARG A 106 2.02 -23.11 6.33
CA ARG A 106 1.86 -24.23 7.28
C ARG A 106 0.38 -24.36 7.66
N GLU A 107 0.06 -25.47 8.28
CA GLU A 107 -1.27 -25.67 8.85
C GLU A 107 -1.59 -24.56 9.87
N GLU A 108 -2.78 -24.00 9.81
CA GLU A 108 -3.26 -22.87 10.64
C GLU A 108 -2.47 -21.55 10.53
N ASP A 109 -1.56 -21.41 9.55
CA ASP A 109 -0.86 -20.15 9.30
C ASP A 109 -1.57 -19.31 8.24
N GLU A 110 -1.42 -18.00 8.30
CA GLU A 110 -2.00 -17.05 7.38
C GLU A 110 -0.96 -16.06 6.88
N LEU A 111 -1.03 -15.73 5.58
CA LEU A 111 -0.27 -14.60 5.04
C LEU A 111 -0.94 -13.30 5.48
N ILE A 112 -0.18 -12.41 6.13
CA ILE A 112 -0.74 -11.17 6.69
C ILE A 112 -0.32 -9.91 5.94
N GLU A 113 0.89 -9.85 5.41
CA GLU A 113 1.37 -8.67 4.69
C GLU A 113 2.37 -9.03 3.59
N VAL A 114 2.34 -8.25 2.51
CA VAL A 114 3.27 -8.36 1.38
C VAL A 114 3.72 -6.96 1.00
N LYS A 115 5.02 -6.77 0.76
CA LYS A 115 5.60 -5.50 0.28
C LYS A 115 6.58 -5.74 -0.85
N ILE A 116 6.73 -4.74 -1.72
CA ILE A 116 7.81 -4.69 -2.71
C ILE A 116 9.08 -4.23 -2.00
N THR A 117 10.19 -4.90 -2.29
CA THR A 117 11.52 -4.56 -1.78
C THR A 117 12.56 -4.63 -2.90
N ASP A 118 13.70 -4.01 -2.68
CA ASP A 118 14.83 -3.92 -3.63
C ASP A 118 16.12 -4.57 -3.09
N SER A 119 16.02 -5.37 -2.03
CA SER A 119 17.14 -6.00 -1.32
C SER A 119 18.02 -5.05 -0.52
N SER A 120 17.69 -3.77 -0.42
CA SER A 120 18.44 -2.76 0.36
C SER A 120 17.79 -2.45 1.72
N SER A 121 16.55 -2.87 1.91
CA SER A 121 15.72 -2.48 3.05
C SER A 121 16.04 -3.27 4.32
N GLU A 122 15.78 -2.65 5.46
CA GLU A 122 15.68 -3.32 6.75
C GLU A 122 14.21 -3.60 7.08
N ILE A 123 13.97 -4.80 7.57
CA ILE A 123 12.63 -5.32 7.85
C ILE A 123 12.35 -5.24 9.35
N PHE A 124 11.22 -4.66 9.69
CA PHE A 124 10.65 -4.65 11.03
C PHE A 124 9.45 -5.60 11.07
N LEU A 125 9.47 -6.57 11.97
CA LEU A 125 8.30 -7.39 12.29
C LEU A 125 7.83 -7.03 13.69
N VAL A 126 6.55 -6.75 13.83
CA VAL A 126 5.93 -6.36 15.10
C VAL A 126 4.89 -7.38 15.50
N THR A 127 4.89 -7.76 16.79
CA THR A 127 3.96 -8.75 17.33
C THR A 127 2.83 -8.12 18.13
N LYS A 128 1.77 -8.86 18.28
CA LYS A 128 0.59 -8.52 19.08
C LYS A 128 0.95 -8.26 20.55
N GLN A 129 1.90 -9.01 21.11
CA GLN A 129 2.38 -8.84 22.48
C GLN A 129 3.48 -7.76 22.63
N GLY A 130 3.65 -6.90 21.62
CA GLY A 130 4.54 -5.74 21.70
C GLY A 130 6.03 -6.06 21.62
N MET A 131 6.39 -7.13 20.92
CA MET A 131 7.77 -7.42 20.53
C MET A 131 8.04 -6.95 19.11
N CYS A 132 9.29 -6.62 18.82
CA CYS A 132 9.72 -6.20 17.48
C CYS A 132 11.12 -6.73 17.19
N ILE A 133 11.34 -7.19 15.96
CA ILE A 133 12.66 -7.53 15.44
C ILE A 133 12.98 -6.67 14.22
N ARG A 134 14.22 -6.16 14.15
CA ARG A 134 14.78 -5.46 12.99
C ARG A 134 15.92 -6.30 12.43
N PHE A 135 15.88 -6.63 11.14
CA PHE A 135 16.93 -7.39 10.46
C PHE A 135 17.07 -6.96 9.01
N GLN A 136 18.21 -7.28 8.39
CA GLN A 136 18.49 -6.96 7.00
C GLN A 136 17.67 -7.88 6.07
N GLU A 137 17.08 -7.29 5.02
CA GLU A 137 16.38 -8.07 3.98
C GLU A 137 17.28 -9.14 3.37
N THR A 138 18.58 -8.88 3.25
CA THR A 138 19.60 -9.78 2.71
C THR A 138 19.78 -11.07 3.52
N ASP A 139 19.38 -11.09 4.79
CA ASP A 139 19.36 -12.30 5.61
C ASP A 139 18.33 -13.33 5.12
N VAL A 140 17.41 -12.92 4.25
CA VAL A 140 16.38 -13.78 3.64
C VAL A 140 16.74 -14.03 2.18
N ARG A 141 17.14 -15.28 1.88
CA ARG A 141 17.43 -15.68 0.50
C ARG A 141 16.16 -15.66 -0.35
N ALA A 142 16.27 -15.14 -1.57
CA ALA A 142 15.18 -15.23 -2.54
C ALA A 142 14.90 -16.71 -2.94
N THR A 143 13.64 -17.07 -3.01
CA THR A 143 13.17 -18.42 -3.33
C THR A 143 11.95 -18.34 -4.25
N GLY A 144 11.72 -19.42 -5.01
CA GLY A 144 10.57 -19.53 -5.91
C GLY A 144 9.24 -19.57 -5.16
N ARG A 145 8.14 -19.37 -5.88
CA ARG A 145 6.78 -19.23 -5.34
C ARG A 145 6.32 -20.37 -4.45
N ALA A 146 6.61 -21.60 -4.81
CA ALA A 146 6.14 -22.81 -4.12
C ALA A 146 6.95 -23.17 -2.85
N SER A 147 7.71 -22.25 -2.28
CA SER A 147 8.43 -22.47 -1.03
C SER A 147 7.65 -21.97 0.19
N MET A 148 7.97 -22.50 1.36
CA MET A 148 7.32 -22.13 2.63
C MET A 148 7.96 -20.89 3.29
N GLY A 149 9.16 -20.48 2.88
CA GLY A 149 9.91 -19.42 3.54
C GLY A 149 10.77 -19.92 4.71
N VAL A 150 11.22 -18.97 5.52
CA VAL A 150 12.14 -19.18 6.64
C VAL A 150 11.62 -18.45 7.89
N ILE A 151 12.10 -18.81 9.07
CA ILE A 151 11.72 -18.13 10.31
C ILE A 151 12.31 -16.71 10.27
N GLY A 152 11.45 -15.70 10.29
CA GLY A 152 11.78 -14.27 10.42
C GLY A 152 11.90 -13.87 11.88
N MET A 153 10.93 -14.28 12.70
CA MET A 153 10.89 -14.03 14.14
C MET A 153 10.43 -15.28 14.89
N ASN A 154 11.06 -15.58 16.02
CA ASN A 154 10.68 -16.67 16.89
C ASN A 154 9.71 -16.16 17.96
N LEU A 155 8.43 -16.47 17.77
CA LEU A 155 7.35 -16.00 18.60
C LEU A 155 7.25 -16.75 19.93
N SER A 156 6.77 -16.05 20.97
CA SER A 156 6.34 -16.68 22.21
C SER A 156 5.02 -17.42 22.00
N PRO A 157 4.69 -18.44 22.83
CA PRO A 157 3.40 -19.12 22.72
C PRO A 157 2.23 -18.13 22.82
N GLY A 158 1.30 -18.23 21.88
CA GLY A 158 0.11 -17.37 21.82
C GLY A 158 0.36 -15.95 21.26
N ASP A 159 1.59 -15.64 20.84
CA ASP A 159 1.89 -14.38 20.12
C ASP A 159 1.74 -14.54 18.60
N GLU A 160 1.49 -13.46 17.91
CA GLU A 160 1.33 -13.44 16.45
C GLU A 160 1.94 -12.17 15.86
N ILE A 161 2.43 -12.24 14.62
CA ILE A 161 2.84 -11.05 13.89
C ILE A 161 1.58 -10.29 13.47
N ILE A 162 1.61 -8.96 13.67
CA ILE A 162 0.51 -8.07 13.30
C ILE A 162 0.88 -7.12 12.17
N GLY A 163 2.15 -7.02 11.80
CA GLY A 163 2.59 -6.14 10.73
C GLY A 163 4.07 -6.24 10.42
N MET A 164 4.39 -5.86 9.19
CA MET A 164 5.75 -5.74 8.67
C MET A 164 5.97 -4.32 8.18
N GLN A 165 7.08 -3.69 8.57
CA GLN A 165 7.45 -2.37 8.09
C GLN A 165 8.85 -2.37 7.49
N LEU A 166 9.09 -1.46 6.53
CA LEU A 166 10.39 -1.23 5.93
C LEU A 166 10.96 0.07 6.52
N GLN A 167 12.24 0.06 6.86
CA GLN A 167 12.93 1.25 7.36
C GLN A 167 12.86 2.42 6.37
N THR A 168 12.86 2.13 5.07
CA THR A 168 12.76 3.14 4.01
C THR A 168 11.42 3.89 3.96
N GLN A 169 10.39 3.41 4.68
CA GLN A 169 9.04 3.97 4.65
C GLN A 169 8.78 5.04 5.73
N GLY A 170 9.73 5.31 6.60
CA GLY A 170 9.59 6.32 7.66
C GLY A 170 10.76 6.33 8.63
N SER A 171 10.87 7.39 9.41
CA SER A 171 11.88 7.56 10.48
C SER A 171 11.43 6.95 11.82
N ASP A 172 10.12 6.87 12.04
CA ASP A 172 9.52 6.42 13.29
C ASP A 172 8.64 5.19 13.08
N LEU A 173 8.64 4.31 14.07
CA LEU A 173 7.69 3.20 14.18
C LEU A 173 6.52 3.64 15.06
N LEU A 174 5.36 3.90 14.44
CA LEU A 174 4.09 4.11 15.14
C LEU A 174 3.52 2.77 15.55
N ILE A 175 3.13 2.64 16.81
CA ILE A 175 2.47 1.46 17.38
C ILE A 175 1.19 1.90 18.05
N VAL A 176 0.09 1.20 17.75
CA VAL A 176 -1.24 1.46 18.31
C VAL A 176 -1.80 0.19 18.90
N SER A 177 -2.44 0.30 20.06
CA SER A 177 -3.08 -0.79 20.78
C SER A 177 -4.60 -0.75 20.67
N GLU A 178 -5.26 -1.86 20.97
CA GLU A 178 -6.71 -2.06 20.82
C GLU A 178 -7.55 -1.06 21.64
N ASN A 179 -7.05 -0.59 22.79
CA ASN A 179 -7.75 0.37 23.64
C ASN A 179 -7.41 1.85 23.29
N GLY A 180 -6.93 2.10 22.07
CA GLY A 180 -6.72 3.45 21.55
C GLY A 180 -5.50 4.17 22.13
N MET A 181 -4.57 3.44 22.75
CA MET A 181 -3.28 3.98 23.17
C MET A 181 -2.25 3.79 22.05
N GLY A 182 -1.32 4.74 21.90
CA GLY A 182 -0.27 4.63 20.89
C GLY A 182 0.89 5.58 21.13
N LYS A 183 1.94 5.39 20.35
CA LYS A 183 3.16 6.18 20.39
C LYS A 183 3.96 6.04 19.11
N ARG A 184 4.86 6.98 18.89
CA ARG A 184 5.96 6.86 17.94
C ARG A 184 7.24 6.49 18.69
N THR A 185 8.11 5.75 18.05
CA THR A 185 9.47 5.47 18.55
C THR A 185 10.42 5.55 17.36
N ASN A 186 11.50 6.31 17.52
CA ASN A 186 12.51 6.42 16.46
C ASN A 186 13.05 5.03 16.11
N MET A 187 13.14 4.72 14.80
CA MET A 187 13.59 3.42 14.34
C MET A 187 15.05 3.11 14.72
N ASP A 188 15.87 4.12 14.98
CA ASP A 188 17.26 3.94 15.41
C ASP A 188 17.38 3.39 16.84
N GLU A 189 16.31 3.46 17.65
CA GLU A 189 16.30 2.78 18.95
C GLU A 189 16.26 1.24 18.85
N PHE A 190 16.00 0.71 17.66
CA PHE A 190 15.93 -0.74 17.41
C PHE A 190 17.23 -1.21 16.79
N THR A 191 18.00 -1.99 17.52
CA THR A 191 19.27 -2.58 17.00
C THR A 191 18.96 -3.61 15.93
N VAL A 192 19.73 -3.58 14.84
CA VAL A 192 19.67 -4.61 13.80
C VAL A 192 20.14 -5.94 14.37
N GLN A 193 19.35 -6.98 14.19
CA GLN A 193 19.59 -8.34 14.65
C GLN A 193 19.61 -9.30 13.47
N LYS A 194 20.02 -10.54 13.69
CA LYS A 194 19.79 -11.61 12.72
C LYS A 194 18.33 -12.06 12.80
N ARG A 195 17.71 -12.40 11.64
CA ARG A 195 16.37 -12.99 11.61
C ARG A 195 16.27 -14.24 12.48
N GLY A 196 15.07 -14.60 12.88
CA GLY A 196 14.79 -15.78 13.69
C GLY A 196 15.06 -15.60 15.20
N GLY A 197 15.44 -14.38 15.62
CA GLY A 197 15.52 -14.01 17.03
C GLY A 197 14.13 -13.76 17.65
N LYS A 198 14.08 -13.56 18.96
CA LYS A 198 12.86 -13.16 19.71
C LYS A 198 12.55 -11.67 19.59
N GLY A 199 13.50 -10.87 19.07
CA GLY A 199 13.38 -9.42 19.01
C GLY A 199 13.52 -8.75 20.39
N VAL A 200 13.08 -7.50 20.46
CA VAL A 200 13.11 -6.65 21.65
C VAL A 200 11.71 -6.10 21.93
N LYS A 201 11.43 -5.71 23.17
CA LYS A 201 10.17 -5.01 23.48
C LYS A 201 10.11 -3.67 22.75
N CYS A 202 9.03 -3.45 22.02
CA CYS A 202 8.71 -2.19 21.36
C CYS A 202 7.51 -1.48 22.00
N TYR A 203 6.70 -2.20 22.78
CA TYR A 203 5.53 -1.67 23.45
C TYR A 203 5.34 -2.33 24.81
N LYS A 204 4.95 -1.56 25.82
CA LYS A 204 4.62 -2.08 27.13
C LYS A 204 3.11 -2.31 27.21
N ILE A 205 2.71 -3.57 27.10
CA ILE A 205 1.31 -3.98 27.28
C ILE A 205 0.97 -3.95 28.77
N VAL A 206 -0.15 -3.33 29.06
CA VAL A 206 -0.81 -3.29 30.39
C VAL A 206 -2.31 -3.42 30.15
N GLU A 207 -3.09 -3.73 31.19
CA GLU A 207 -4.55 -3.89 31.10
C GLU A 207 -5.22 -2.66 30.41
N LYS A 208 -4.75 -1.47 30.72
CA LYS A 208 -5.25 -0.21 30.11
C LYS A 208 -5.03 -0.12 28.59
N THR A 209 -3.98 -0.72 28.05
CA THR A 209 -3.66 -0.64 26.62
C THR A 209 -4.31 -1.74 25.81
N GLY A 210 -4.44 -2.92 26.39
CA GLY A 210 -4.73 -4.12 25.62
C GLY A 210 -3.57 -4.48 24.67
N ASP A 211 -3.82 -5.38 23.73
CA ASP A 211 -2.86 -5.87 22.74
C ASP A 211 -2.55 -4.84 21.65
N VAL A 212 -1.42 -5.00 20.97
CA VAL A 212 -1.07 -4.17 19.80
C VAL A 212 -1.90 -4.64 18.60
N VAL A 213 -2.55 -3.68 17.93
CA VAL A 213 -3.39 -3.95 16.74
C VAL A 213 -2.75 -3.51 15.44
N GLY A 214 -1.75 -2.61 15.51
CA GLY A 214 -1.10 -2.15 14.29
C GLY A 214 0.21 -1.43 14.55
N ALA A 215 1.10 -1.53 13.55
CA ALA A 215 2.35 -0.79 13.49
C ALA A 215 2.55 -0.24 12.09
N LYS A 216 3.01 1.02 11.97
CA LYS A 216 3.29 1.68 10.68
C LYS A 216 4.61 2.46 10.76
N ALA A 217 5.39 2.40 9.69
CA ALA A 217 6.52 3.30 9.49
C ALA A 217 6.00 4.67 9.05
N VAL A 218 6.35 5.72 9.78
CA VAL A 218 5.79 7.07 9.60
C VAL A 218 6.85 8.15 9.67
N ASN A 219 6.55 9.30 9.05
CA ASN A 219 7.25 10.57 9.19
C ASN A 219 6.29 11.60 9.80
N ASP A 220 6.79 12.74 10.23
CA ASP A 220 6.01 13.81 10.88
C ASP A 220 4.87 14.36 10.01
N ASP A 221 5.10 14.41 8.69
CA ASP A 221 4.16 14.92 7.68
C ASP A 221 3.03 13.94 7.33
N ASN A 222 3.11 12.71 7.81
CA ASN A 222 2.09 11.71 7.51
C ASN A 222 0.84 11.88 8.38
N GLU A 223 -0.24 11.33 7.87
CA GLU A 223 -1.50 11.17 8.58
C GLU A 223 -1.86 9.70 8.67
N ILE A 224 -2.55 9.33 9.72
CA ILE A 224 -3.05 7.96 9.93
C ILE A 224 -4.56 7.98 10.09
N MET A 225 -5.21 6.93 9.62
CA MET A 225 -6.59 6.61 9.96
C MET A 225 -6.63 5.46 10.96
N MET A 226 -7.42 5.63 12.01
CA MET A 226 -7.76 4.58 12.95
C MET A 226 -9.21 4.17 12.75
N ILE A 227 -9.44 2.88 12.62
CA ILE A 227 -10.76 2.29 12.38
C ILE A 227 -11.15 1.49 13.61
N THR A 228 -12.31 1.78 14.17
CA THR A 228 -12.84 1.07 15.33
C THR A 228 -13.65 -0.16 14.92
N THR A 229 -13.95 -1.03 15.88
CA THR A 229 -14.80 -2.21 15.69
C THR A 229 -16.24 -1.87 15.27
N GLU A 230 -16.70 -0.66 15.55
CA GLU A 230 -18.01 -0.13 15.14
C GLU A 230 -17.98 0.58 13.78
N GLY A 231 -16.80 0.64 13.12
CA GLY A 231 -16.66 1.27 11.82
C GLY A 231 -16.46 2.79 11.88
N ILE A 232 -16.23 3.38 13.04
CA ILE A 232 -15.87 4.78 13.18
C ILE A 232 -14.43 4.94 12.66
N ILE A 233 -14.22 5.94 11.81
CA ILE A 233 -12.92 6.26 11.23
C ILE A 233 -12.48 7.62 11.75
N ILE A 234 -11.28 7.68 12.32
CA ILE A 234 -10.67 8.91 12.83
C ILE A 234 -9.33 9.10 12.14
N GLN A 235 -9.09 10.32 11.69
CA GLN A 235 -7.84 10.75 11.07
C GLN A 235 -7.02 11.58 12.06
N LEU A 236 -5.75 11.26 12.21
CA LEU A 236 -4.79 11.93 13.09
C LEU A 236 -3.51 12.30 12.32
N ARG A 237 -2.94 13.46 12.63
CA ARG A 237 -1.60 13.83 12.15
C ARG A 237 -0.55 13.13 12.99
N VAL A 238 0.45 12.58 12.34
CA VAL A 238 1.54 11.87 13.04
C VAL A 238 2.32 12.82 13.94
N GLN A 239 2.54 14.06 13.53
CA GLN A 239 3.22 15.08 14.36
C GLN A 239 2.59 15.32 15.73
N ASP A 240 1.27 15.09 15.86
CA ASP A 240 0.53 15.28 17.12
C ASP A 240 0.68 14.08 18.07
N ILE A 241 1.29 12.99 17.61
CA ILE A 241 1.53 11.79 18.40
C ILE A 241 2.91 11.88 19.06
N SER A 242 2.96 11.68 20.36
CA SER A 242 4.20 11.78 21.13
C SER A 242 5.24 10.73 20.71
N THR A 243 6.48 11.18 20.52
CA THR A 243 7.64 10.29 20.35
C THR A 243 8.13 9.85 21.71
N LEU A 244 8.15 8.55 21.96
CA LEU A 244 8.48 7.94 23.25
C LEU A 244 9.44 6.76 23.05
N SER A 245 10.21 6.43 24.09
CA SER A 245 11.12 5.29 24.08
C SER A 245 10.40 3.94 23.91
N ARG A 246 11.15 2.92 23.50
CA ARG A 246 10.61 1.58 23.17
C ARG A 246 9.73 0.97 24.26
N ILE A 247 10.11 1.08 25.54
CA ILE A 247 9.47 0.36 26.65
C ILE A 247 8.45 1.27 27.35
N THR A 248 7.53 1.86 26.60
CA THR A 248 6.42 2.65 27.13
C THR A 248 5.09 2.14 26.60
N SER A 249 4.00 2.46 27.28
CA SER A 249 2.63 2.08 26.90
C SER A 249 1.93 3.15 26.03
N GLY A 250 2.67 4.17 25.64
CA GLY A 250 2.11 5.23 24.78
C GLY A 250 1.18 6.21 25.52
N VAL A 251 0.56 7.08 24.72
CA VAL A 251 -0.43 8.05 25.14
C VAL A 251 -1.79 7.70 24.53
N LYS A 252 -2.84 8.26 25.05
CA LYS A 252 -4.19 8.09 24.52
C LYS A 252 -4.34 8.87 23.22
N LEU A 253 -4.65 8.18 22.14
CA LEU A 253 -4.85 8.75 20.80
C LEU A 253 -6.32 9.00 20.49
N ILE A 254 -7.21 8.17 21.03
CA ILE A 254 -8.65 8.22 20.81
C ILE A 254 -9.40 7.90 22.11
N ASN A 255 -10.55 8.54 22.30
CA ASN A 255 -11.51 8.15 23.32
C ASN A 255 -12.45 7.11 22.74
N LEU A 256 -12.46 5.92 23.29
CA LEU A 256 -13.34 4.83 22.91
C LEU A 256 -14.43 4.66 23.97
N ASP A 257 -15.63 4.34 23.51
CA ASP A 257 -16.72 3.95 24.37
C ASP A 257 -16.49 2.54 24.96
N GLU A 258 -17.25 2.19 25.98
CA GLU A 258 -17.10 0.88 26.65
C GLU A 258 -17.35 -0.26 25.68
N GLY A 259 -16.40 -1.18 25.60
CA GLY A 259 -16.45 -2.33 24.69
C GLY A 259 -15.97 -2.07 23.25
N VAL A 260 -15.79 -0.82 22.85
CA VAL A 260 -15.27 -0.46 21.53
C VAL A 260 -13.75 -0.56 21.51
N LYS A 261 -13.19 -1.12 20.45
CA LYS A 261 -11.75 -1.27 20.26
C LYS A 261 -11.30 -0.68 18.93
N VAL A 262 -10.01 -0.34 18.83
CA VAL A 262 -9.37 -0.10 17.52
C VAL A 262 -9.22 -1.44 16.81
N ALA A 263 -9.79 -1.54 15.63
CA ALA A 263 -9.73 -2.74 14.79
C ALA A 263 -8.50 -2.72 13.87
N GLN A 264 -8.17 -1.54 13.32
CA GLN A 264 -7.09 -1.40 12.34
C GLN A 264 -6.57 0.04 12.25
N ILE A 265 -5.34 0.17 11.77
CA ILE A 265 -4.74 1.47 11.42
C ILE A 265 -4.25 1.47 9.97
N ALA A 266 -4.37 2.59 9.30
CA ALA A 266 -3.89 2.80 7.95
C ALA A 266 -3.15 4.13 7.85
N LYS A 267 -2.03 4.16 7.09
CA LYS A 267 -1.32 5.40 6.75
C LYS A 267 -2.09 6.07 5.62
N VAL A 268 -2.46 7.34 5.79
CA VAL A 268 -3.06 8.13 4.72
C VAL A 268 -1.94 8.55 3.79
N ARG A 269 -2.22 8.51 2.50
CA ARG A 269 -1.30 9.00 1.48
C ARG A 269 -1.05 10.49 1.70
N GLU A 270 0.20 10.92 1.59
CA GLU A 270 0.53 12.33 1.46
C GLU A 270 -0.28 12.92 0.31
N LYS A 271 -0.92 14.08 0.53
CA LYS A 271 -1.37 14.89 -0.58
C LYS A 271 -0.11 15.20 -1.37
N LEU A 272 -0.04 14.78 -2.63
CA LEU A 272 0.98 15.22 -3.55
C LEU A 272 0.93 16.76 -3.54
N SER A 273 1.78 17.37 -2.73
CA SER A 273 2.03 18.79 -2.82
C SER A 273 2.78 19.00 -4.12
N ASN A 274 2.11 19.63 -5.08
CA ASN A 274 2.69 20.20 -6.29
C ASN A 274 3.16 19.25 -7.41
N GLY A 275 2.34 18.27 -7.79
CA GLY A 275 2.51 17.50 -9.05
C GLY A 275 1.31 17.58 -9.99
N ASP A 276 0.17 18.12 -9.53
CA ASP A 276 -1.06 18.20 -10.35
C ASP A 276 -1.06 19.38 -11.33
N HIS A 277 -0.05 20.26 -11.29
CA HIS A 277 0.12 21.32 -12.30
C HIS A 277 0.56 20.83 -13.68
N GLU A 278 1.02 19.58 -13.82
CA GLU A 278 1.28 19.03 -15.17
C GLU A 278 -0.01 18.67 -15.91
N PHE A 279 -1.13 18.48 -15.22
CA PHE A 279 -2.43 18.22 -15.87
C PHE A 279 -3.16 19.53 -16.21
N ASP A 280 -3.07 20.55 -15.37
CA ASP A 280 -3.60 21.88 -15.67
C ASP A 280 -2.86 22.49 -16.87
N ASN A 281 -1.53 22.31 -16.96
CA ASN A 281 -0.73 22.73 -18.11
C ASN A 281 -1.02 21.90 -19.38
N LEU A 282 -1.53 20.68 -19.29
CA LEU A 282 -1.92 19.88 -20.45
C LEU A 282 -3.29 20.31 -21.01
N GLU A 283 -4.23 20.70 -20.15
CA GLU A 283 -5.50 21.28 -20.59
C GLU A 283 -5.28 22.66 -21.21
N GLU A 284 -4.46 23.54 -20.60
CA GLU A 284 -4.05 24.81 -21.18
C GLU A 284 -3.29 24.65 -22.52
N ALA A 285 -2.34 23.69 -22.59
CA ALA A 285 -1.62 23.39 -23.81
C ALA A 285 -2.52 22.80 -24.92
N MET A 286 -3.55 22.04 -24.56
CA MET A 286 -4.54 21.55 -25.53
C MET A 286 -5.50 22.66 -25.98
N GLU A 287 -5.83 23.62 -25.12
CA GLU A 287 -6.60 24.81 -25.49
C GLU A 287 -5.78 25.77 -26.39
N GLU A 288 -4.47 25.95 -26.11
CA GLU A 288 -3.58 26.72 -26.99
C GLU A 288 -3.45 26.10 -28.38
N VAL A 289 -3.24 24.78 -28.50
CA VAL A 289 -3.19 24.07 -29.78
C VAL A 289 -4.53 24.11 -30.51
N ALA A 290 -5.66 24.08 -29.78
CA ALA A 290 -6.99 24.21 -30.37
C ALA A 290 -7.26 25.64 -30.88
N GLN A 291 -6.73 26.67 -30.22
CA GLN A 291 -6.83 28.07 -30.68
C GLN A 291 -5.92 28.37 -31.86
N GLU A 292 -4.70 27.81 -31.89
CA GLU A 292 -3.80 27.94 -33.06
C GLU A 292 -4.37 27.25 -34.31
N SER A 293 -5.01 26.08 -34.19
CA SER A 293 -5.63 25.38 -35.31
C SER A 293 -6.86 26.12 -35.89
N VAL A 294 -7.56 26.91 -35.08
CA VAL A 294 -8.69 27.76 -35.57
C VAL A 294 -8.19 29.01 -36.28
N SER A 295 -7.03 29.56 -35.86
CA SER A 295 -6.45 30.74 -36.53
C SER A 295 -5.81 30.43 -37.88
N GLU A 296 -5.23 29.24 -38.07
CA GLU A 296 -4.70 28.81 -39.38
C GLU A 296 -5.81 28.53 -40.40
N ASP A 297 -6.97 28.01 -39.98
CA ASP A 297 -8.12 27.78 -40.85
C ASP A 297 -8.82 29.11 -41.27
N GLU A 298 -8.71 30.19 -40.48
CA GLU A 298 -9.23 31.52 -40.86
C GLU A 298 -8.30 32.28 -41.81
N GLU A 299 -6.97 32.12 -41.75
CA GLU A 299 -6.02 32.73 -42.68
C GLU A 299 -6.05 32.07 -44.09
N GLU A 300 -6.26 30.73 -44.17
CA GLU A 300 -6.39 30.05 -45.48
C GLU A 300 -7.69 30.40 -46.23
N THR A 301 -8.73 30.92 -45.56
CA THR A 301 -9.99 31.29 -46.20
C THR A 301 -9.99 32.71 -46.76
N GLU A 302 -9.09 33.61 -46.35
CA GLU A 302 -9.00 34.98 -46.94
C GLU A 302 -8.12 35.07 -48.19
N GLU A 303 -7.14 34.17 -48.41
CA GLU A 303 -6.28 34.20 -49.59
C GLU A 303 -6.90 33.63 -50.90
N ASN A 304 -8.05 32.93 -50.84
CA ASN A 304 -8.67 32.26 -51.99
C ASN A 304 -9.85 33.02 -52.62
N LEU A 305 -10.03 34.33 -52.35
CA LEU A 305 -11.11 35.16 -52.92
C LEU A 305 -10.59 36.25 -53.88
N ILE A 306 -9.67 35.93 -54.79
CA ILE A 306 -9.34 36.79 -55.92
C ILE A 306 -9.78 36.07 -57.17
N PHE A 307 -10.98 36.46 -57.68
CA PHE A 307 -11.47 36.06 -59.01
C PHE A 307 -10.75 36.85 -60.08
N PRO A 308 -10.26 36.19 -61.13
CA PRO A 308 -9.82 36.93 -62.33
C PRO A 308 -11.03 37.46 -63.13
N THR A 309 -11.05 38.76 -63.43
CA THR A 309 -11.98 39.39 -64.36
C THR A 309 -11.70 38.91 -65.77
N GLU A 310 -12.69 38.32 -66.42
CA GLU A 310 -12.68 38.05 -67.85
C GLU A 310 -12.75 39.36 -68.61
N GLU A 311 -11.73 39.66 -69.40
CA GLU A 311 -11.82 40.62 -70.49
C GLU A 311 -12.37 39.90 -71.74
N ASN A 312 -13.51 40.37 -72.19
CA ASN A 312 -14.04 40.06 -73.53
C ASN A 312 -13.24 40.78 -74.57
N GLU A 313 -12.66 40.11 -75.54
CA GLU A 313 -12.36 40.64 -76.84
C GLU A 313 -13.18 39.84 -77.86
N ASP A 314 -14.17 40.57 -78.41
CA ASP A 314 -14.75 40.30 -79.74
C ASP A 314 -13.69 40.61 -80.81
N ASP A 315 -13.52 39.74 -81.81
CA ASP A 315 -13.58 40.11 -83.24
C ASP A 315 -13.05 38.98 -84.17
N GLU A 316 -13.92 38.77 -85.23
CA GLU A 316 -13.80 38.05 -86.51
C GLU A 316 -13.86 36.57 -86.58
#